data_551e68e97b6ce8f3b33db868593fe287
#
_entry.id   551e68e97b6ce8f3b33db868593fe287
#
_cell.length_a   1.000
_cell.length_b   1.000
_cell.length_c   1.000
_cell.angle_alpha   90.00
_cell.angle_beta   90.00
_cell.angle_gamma   90.00
#
_symmetry.space_group_name_H-M   'P 1'
#
loop_
_entity.id
_entity.type
_entity.pdbx_description
1 polymer ?
#
loop_
_entity_poly.entity_id
_entity_poly.type
_entity_poly.pdbx_seq_one_letter_code
_entity_poly.pdbx_strand_id
1 'polypeptide(L)'
;GALSDHWKPKKTIILGAVILGISTAACGLAEELWHFYLIFGFITPIGLACVGAPVVTPTIINWFAKSRGLAYGIAQMGGGLSFIYAIYAESMISLLGWRYAYLVLGLSIMILLIPVILIFYAGDPSEKNLKPYGAEEDNNTERTTDSKAQTEEWTLRKALRTHQLWLMVASMTLFWGLGCYMVLAH
;
A
#
# COMPACT_ATOMS: atom_id res chain seq x y z
N GLY A 1 6.42 -5.99 6.40
CA GLY A 1 7.29 -5.94 7.55
C GLY A 1 6.90 -6.96 8.61
N ALA A 2 7.51 -6.87 9.78
CA ALA A 2 7.40 -7.86 10.86
C ALA A 2 5.98 -8.32 11.24
N LEU A 3 4.98 -7.45 11.10
CA LEU A 3 3.58 -7.81 11.36
C LEU A 3 2.99 -8.73 10.27
N SER A 4 3.37 -8.52 9.01
CA SER A 4 2.89 -9.34 7.88
C SER A 4 3.59 -10.70 7.82
N ASP A 5 4.76 -10.82 8.45
CA ASP A 5 5.53 -12.07 8.49
C ASP A 5 4.98 -13.04 9.53
N HIS A 6 4.38 -12.51 10.62
CA HIS A 6 3.72 -13.32 11.65
C HIS A 6 2.22 -13.52 11.42
N TRP A 7 1.56 -12.60 10.71
CA TRP A 7 0.13 -12.68 10.41
C TRP A 7 -0.07 -12.86 8.91
N LYS A 8 -1.12 -13.62 8.54
CA LYS A 8 -1.49 -13.75 7.12
C LYS A 8 -1.74 -12.36 6.53
N PRO A 9 -1.17 -12.03 5.36
CA PRO A 9 -1.29 -10.69 4.73
C PRO A 9 -2.72 -10.17 4.66
N LYS A 10 -3.69 -11.07 4.39
CA LYS A 10 -5.12 -10.76 4.35
C LYS A 10 -5.64 -10.15 5.66
N LYS A 11 -5.26 -10.71 6.81
CA LYS A 11 -5.69 -10.21 8.12
C LYS A 11 -5.09 -8.82 8.42
N THR A 12 -3.84 -8.61 8.05
CA THR A 12 -3.15 -7.34 8.21
C THR A 12 -3.81 -6.23 7.41
N ILE A 13 -4.19 -6.51 6.15
CA ILE A 13 -4.87 -5.53 5.29
C ILE A 13 -6.28 -5.22 5.83
N ILE A 14 -7.03 -6.22 6.28
CA ILE A 14 -8.36 -5.99 6.89
C ILE A 14 -8.24 -5.12 8.13
N LEU A 15 -7.30 -5.42 9.02
CA LEU A 15 -7.04 -4.61 10.21
C LEU A 15 -6.68 -3.16 9.82
N GLY A 16 -5.81 -2.99 8.83
CA GLY A 16 -5.46 -1.68 8.31
C GLY A 16 -6.64 -0.92 7.72
N ALA A 17 -7.51 -1.58 6.95
CA ALA A 17 -8.72 -0.98 6.40
C ALA A 17 -9.70 -0.52 7.50
N VAL A 18 -9.86 -1.31 8.56
CA VAL A 18 -10.68 -0.96 9.72
C VAL A 18 -10.09 0.25 10.47
N ILE A 19 -8.77 0.24 10.73
CA ILE A 19 -8.09 1.37 11.38
C ILE A 19 -8.22 2.64 10.53
N LEU A 20 -8.03 2.56 9.20
CA LEU A 20 -8.19 3.69 8.28
C LEU A 20 -9.63 4.23 8.30
N GLY A 21 -10.61 3.36 8.18
CA GLY A 21 -12.02 3.77 8.18
C GLY A 21 -12.43 4.43 9.50
N ILE A 22 -12.06 3.83 10.63
CA ILE A 22 -12.37 4.38 11.97
C ILE A 22 -11.62 5.69 12.20
N SER A 23 -10.32 5.76 11.88
CA SER A 23 -9.55 7.01 12.08
C SER A 23 -10.06 8.14 11.20
N THR A 24 -10.42 7.85 9.94
CA THR A 24 -11.02 8.86 9.05
C THR A 24 -12.38 9.34 9.59
N ALA A 25 -13.25 8.42 10.02
CA ALA A 25 -14.53 8.79 10.62
C ALA A 25 -14.35 9.59 11.93
N ALA A 26 -13.41 9.20 12.76
CA ALA A 26 -13.11 9.89 14.02
C ALA A 26 -12.60 11.33 13.82
N CYS A 27 -11.96 11.64 12.67
CA CYS A 27 -11.62 13.02 12.33
C CYS A 27 -12.84 13.94 12.25
N GLY A 28 -14.01 13.42 11.82
CA GLY A 28 -15.27 14.18 11.80
C GLY A 28 -15.80 14.54 13.20
N LEU A 29 -15.38 13.80 14.25
CA LEU A 29 -15.76 14.05 15.63
C LEU A 29 -14.74 14.94 16.38
N ALA A 30 -13.68 15.37 15.71
CA ALA A 30 -12.67 16.22 16.33
C ALA A 30 -13.24 17.60 16.64
N GLU A 31 -13.16 18.02 17.89
CA GLU A 31 -13.58 19.32 18.38
C GLU A 31 -12.40 20.29 18.44
N GLU A 32 -11.21 19.78 18.75
CA GLU A 32 -9.99 20.56 18.84
C GLU A 32 -8.96 20.10 17.80
N LEU A 33 -8.10 21.04 17.39
CA LEU A 33 -7.00 20.79 16.43
C LEU A 33 -6.08 19.65 16.91
N TRP A 34 -5.89 19.52 18.22
CA TRP A 34 -5.06 18.48 18.80
C TRP A 34 -5.61 17.07 18.55
N HIS A 35 -6.94 16.88 18.67
CA HIS A 35 -7.58 15.61 18.34
C HIS A 35 -7.33 15.22 16.87
N PHE A 36 -7.42 16.21 15.97
CA PHE A 36 -7.15 15.98 14.55
C PHE A 36 -5.70 15.57 14.28
N TYR A 37 -4.72 16.25 14.91
CA TYR A 37 -3.32 15.88 14.77
C TYR A 37 -3.02 14.48 15.28
N LEU A 38 -3.64 14.07 16.39
CA LEU A 38 -3.43 12.76 16.96
C LEU A 38 -4.06 11.66 16.09
N ILE A 39 -5.28 11.84 15.63
CA ILE A 39 -6.01 10.85 14.82
C ILE A 39 -5.38 10.76 13.43
N PHE A 40 -5.29 11.88 12.73
CA PHE A 40 -4.81 11.92 11.35
C PHE A 40 -3.29 11.78 11.25
N GLY A 41 -2.52 12.36 12.20
CA GLY A 41 -1.07 12.32 12.18
C GLY A 41 -0.48 11.05 12.75
N PHE A 42 -1.18 10.32 13.63
CA PHE A 42 -0.63 9.13 14.27
C PHE A 42 -1.40 7.84 13.94
N ILE A 43 -2.72 7.85 14.08
CA ILE A 43 -3.52 6.62 13.88
C ILE A 43 -3.68 6.29 12.41
N THR A 44 -3.99 7.26 11.57
CA THR A 44 -4.18 7.05 10.12
C THR A 44 -2.95 6.49 9.42
N PRO A 45 -1.70 6.95 9.67
CA PRO A 45 -0.49 6.36 9.08
C PRO A 45 -0.27 4.89 9.46
N ILE A 46 -0.68 4.46 10.66
CA ILE A 46 -0.61 3.05 11.06
C ILE A 46 -1.54 2.21 10.16
N GLY A 47 -2.76 2.67 9.94
CA GLY A 47 -3.69 2.01 9.01
C GLY A 47 -3.15 1.96 7.57
N LEU A 48 -2.58 3.09 7.08
CA LEU A 48 -1.94 3.17 5.77
C LEU A 48 -0.76 2.21 5.63
N ALA A 49 0.07 2.07 6.65
CA ALA A 49 1.19 1.14 6.64
C ALA A 49 0.75 -0.33 6.53
N CYS A 50 -0.41 -0.66 7.11
CA CYS A 50 -0.98 -2.02 7.04
C CYS A 50 -1.64 -2.35 5.70
N VAL A 51 -2.10 -1.35 4.93
CA VAL A 51 -2.76 -1.54 3.61
C VAL A 51 -1.79 -1.26 2.45
N GLY A 52 -0.72 -0.52 2.71
CA GLY A 52 0.16 0.03 1.70
C GLY A 52 1.18 -0.94 1.10
N ALA A 53 2.14 -0.37 0.38
CA ALA A 53 3.18 -1.07 -0.34
C ALA A 53 3.93 -2.17 0.46
N PRO A 54 4.22 -2.02 1.77
CA PRO A 54 4.91 -3.05 2.53
C PRO A 54 4.20 -4.40 2.58
N VAL A 55 2.88 -4.42 2.42
CA VAL A 55 2.07 -5.66 2.43
C VAL A 55 1.70 -6.09 1.01
N VAL A 56 1.46 -5.15 0.10
CA VAL A 56 1.07 -5.43 -1.29
C VAL A 56 2.25 -5.93 -2.12
N THR A 57 3.45 -5.39 -1.93
CA THR A 57 4.63 -5.77 -2.72
C THR A 57 5.00 -7.25 -2.58
N PRO A 58 5.12 -7.82 -1.37
CA PRO A 58 5.38 -9.26 -1.22
C PRO A 58 4.31 -10.12 -1.87
N THR A 59 3.04 -9.71 -1.77
CA THR A 59 1.94 -10.44 -2.42
C THR A 59 2.11 -10.49 -3.93
N ILE A 60 2.47 -9.38 -4.58
CA ILE A 60 2.73 -9.34 -6.02
C ILE A 60 3.91 -10.25 -6.39
N ILE A 61 4.97 -10.25 -5.60
CA ILE A 61 6.15 -11.11 -5.81
C ILE A 61 5.78 -12.59 -5.74
N ASN A 62 4.89 -12.97 -4.82
CA ASN A 62 4.43 -14.34 -4.65
C ASN A 62 3.53 -14.82 -5.80
N TRP A 63 2.71 -13.92 -6.37
CA TRP A 63 1.81 -14.25 -7.47
C TRP A 63 2.47 -14.26 -8.84
N PHE A 64 3.51 -13.44 -9.04
CA PHE A 64 4.17 -13.26 -10.34
C PHE A 64 5.64 -13.63 -10.25
N ALA A 65 6.01 -14.81 -10.78
CA ALA A 65 7.41 -15.18 -10.97
C ALA A 65 8.03 -14.41 -12.14
N LYS A 66 7.27 -14.24 -13.25
CA LYS A 66 7.63 -13.50 -14.44
C LYS A 66 6.87 -12.16 -14.49
N SER A 67 7.49 -11.13 -15.05
CA SER A 67 6.87 -9.79 -15.24
C SER A 67 6.44 -9.06 -13.96
N ARG A 68 7.18 -9.24 -12.87
CA ARG A 68 6.92 -8.58 -11.57
C ARG A 68 6.78 -7.06 -11.67
N GLY A 69 7.63 -6.42 -12.51
CA GLY A 69 7.58 -4.98 -12.73
C GLY A 69 6.28 -4.51 -13.39
N LEU A 70 5.78 -5.25 -14.38
CA LEU A 70 4.51 -4.96 -15.03
C LEU A 70 3.34 -5.09 -14.03
N ALA A 71 3.30 -6.18 -13.27
CA ALA A 71 2.27 -6.41 -12.25
C ALA A 71 2.26 -5.30 -11.19
N TYR A 72 3.44 -4.89 -10.73
CA TYR A 72 3.59 -3.77 -9.80
C TYR A 72 3.14 -2.44 -10.43
N GLY A 73 3.52 -2.19 -11.69
CA GLY A 73 3.09 -0.99 -12.43
C GLY A 73 1.57 -0.89 -12.55
N ILE A 74 0.90 -2.01 -12.89
CA ILE A 74 -0.57 -2.06 -12.96
C ILE A 74 -1.20 -1.82 -11.58
N ALA A 75 -0.64 -2.42 -10.52
CA ALA A 75 -1.13 -2.19 -9.16
C ALA A 75 -1.01 -0.71 -8.74
N GLN A 76 0.05 -0.03 -9.17
CA GLN A 76 0.25 1.41 -8.90
C GLN A 76 -0.69 2.33 -9.69
N MET A 77 -1.29 1.86 -10.78
CA MET A 77 -2.33 2.63 -11.51
C MET A 77 -3.56 2.94 -10.64
N GLY A 78 -3.81 2.12 -9.61
CA GLY A 78 -4.82 2.42 -8.59
C GLY A 78 -4.62 3.77 -7.90
N GLY A 79 -3.37 4.23 -7.76
CA GLY A 79 -3.07 5.58 -7.27
C GLY A 79 -3.64 6.69 -8.16
N GLY A 80 -3.65 6.49 -9.49
CA GLY A 80 -4.27 7.43 -10.43
C GLY A 80 -5.80 7.52 -10.28
N LEU A 81 -6.46 6.41 -9.96
CA LEU A 81 -7.91 6.37 -9.74
C LEU A 81 -8.33 7.10 -8.44
N SER A 82 -7.39 7.44 -7.56
CA SER A 82 -7.67 8.20 -6.34
C SER A 82 -8.28 9.58 -6.60
N PHE A 83 -8.06 10.17 -7.79
CA PHE A 83 -8.72 11.42 -8.18
C PHE A 83 -10.25 11.32 -8.20
N ILE A 84 -10.80 10.17 -8.57
CA ILE A 84 -12.25 9.94 -8.54
C ILE A 84 -12.76 10.02 -7.09
N TYR A 85 -11.98 9.43 -6.16
CA TYR A 85 -12.32 9.50 -4.74
C TYR A 85 -12.17 10.91 -4.17
N ALA A 86 -11.26 11.72 -4.68
CA ALA A 86 -11.11 13.12 -4.29
C ALA A 86 -12.34 13.97 -4.70
N ILE A 87 -12.86 13.75 -5.93
CA ILE A 87 -14.10 14.42 -6.39
C ILE A 87 -15.30 14.00 -5.53
N TYR A 88 -15.39 12.70 -5.19
CA TYR A 88 -16.41 12.20 -4.27
C TYR A 88 -16.30 12.87 -2.90
N ALA A 89 -15.09 12.97 -2.35
CA ALA A 89 -14.83 13.61 -1.05
C ALA A 89 -15.24 15.09 -1.06
N GLU A 90 -14.87 15.82 -2.10
CA GLU A 90 -15.25 17.25 -2.26
C GLU A 90 -16.77 17.43 -2.33
N SER A 91 -17.47 16.59 -3.10
CA SER A 91 -18.93 16.64 -3.18
C SER A 91 -19.60 16.32 -1.82
N MET A 92 -19.06 15.41 -1.04
CA MET A 92 -19.57 15.13 0.31
C MET A 92 -19.32 16.29 1.27
N ILE A 93 -18.18 16.95 1.19
CA ILE A 93 -17.85 18.11 2.01
C ILE A 93 -18.78 19.29 1.68
N SER A 94 -19.05 19.53 0.40
CA SER A 94 -19.91 20.62 -0.05
C SER A 94 -21.40 20.41 0.34
N LEU A 95 -21.87 19.16 0.33
CA LEU A 95 -23.27 18.81 0.62
C LEU A 95 -23.56 18.69 2.11
N LEU A 96 -22.68 18.05 2.87
CA LEU A 96 -22.90 17.66 4.25
C LEU A 96 -22.08 18.47 5.27
N GLY A 97 -21.14 19.27 4.79
CA GLY A 97 -20.13 19.90 5.63
C GLY A 97 -19.03 18.91 6.03
N TRP A 98 -17.90 19.46 6.45
CA TRP A 98 -16.68 18.67 6.67
C TRP A 98 -16.82 17.57 7.73
N ARG A 99 -17.55 17.79 8.82
CA ARG A 99 -17.71 16.81 9.92
C ARG A 99 -18.43 15.55 9.46
N TYR A 100 -19.60 15.71 8.84
CA TYR A 100 -20.37 14.58 8.32
C TYR A 100 -19.70 13.93 7.11
N ALA A 101 -18.99 14.71 6.30
CA ALA A 101 -18.22 14.16 5.20
C ALA A 101 -17.14 13.20 5.67
N TYR A 102 -16.37 13.50 6.71
CA TYR A 102 -15.39 12.58 7.28
C TYR A 102 -16.00 11.28 7.80
N LEU A 103 -17.19 11.34 8.41
CA LEU A 103 -17.92 10.12 8.83
C LEU A 103 -18.32 9.28 7.63
N VAL A 104 -18.89 9.88 6.60
CA VAL A 104 -19.29 9.17 5.36
C VAL A 104 -18.07 8.61 4.64
N LEU A 105 -16.98 9.35 4.53
CA LEU A 105 -15.75 8.89 3.92
C LEU A 105 -15.12 7.71 4.68
N GLY A 106 -15.06 7.78 6.00
CA GLY A 106 -14.56 6.66 6.81
C GLY A 106 -15.40 5.39 6.66
N LEU A 107 -16.73 5.52 6.66
CA LEU A 107 -17.65 4.41 6.42
C LEU A 107 -17.52 3.87 4.98
N SER A 108 -17.37 4.73 3.98
CA SER A 108 -17.22 4.31 2.59
C SER A 108 -15.91 3.52 2.38
N ILE A 109 -14.81 3.89 3.03
CA ILE A 109 -13.57 3.11 3.03
C ILE A 109 -13.81 1.69 3.55
N MET A 110 -14.50 1.56 4.68
CA MET A 110 -14.78 0.23 5.25
C MET A 110 -15.71 -0.60 4.35
N ILE A 111 -16.80 0.00 3.86
CA ILE A 111 -17.80 -0.69 3.04
C ILE A 111 -17.21 -1.11 1.68
N LEU A 112 -16.31 -0.33 1.10
CA LEU A 112 -15.69 -0.66 -0.19
C LEU A 112 -14.50 -1.61 -0.03
N LEU A 113 -13.56 -1.32 0.88
CA LEU A 113 -12.32 -2.09 1.00
C LEU A 113 -12.53 -3.47 1.61
N ILE A 114 -13.34 -3.59 2.66
CA ILE A 114 -13.48 -4.87 3.37
C ILE A 114 -14.06 -5.97 2.45
N PRO A 115 -15.17 -5.77 1.73
CA PRO A 115 -15.70 -6.78 0.82
C PRO A 115 -14.73 -7.11 -0.32
N VAL A 116 -14.07 -6.09 -0.89
CA VAL A 116 -13.08 -6.31 -1.96
C VAL A 116 -11.92 -7.19 -1.46
N ILE A 117 -11.40 -6.92 -0.27
CA ILE A 117 -10.32 -7.71 0.32
C ILE A 117 -10.80 -9.14 0.64
N LEU A 118 -12.00 -9.29 1.17
CA LEU A 118 -12.54 -10.61 1.51
C LEU A 118 -12.72 -11.50 0.29
N ILE A 119 -13.22 -10.95 -0.82
CA ILE A 119 -13.56 -11.69 -2.04
C ILE A 119 -12.32 -11.91 -2.92
N PHE A 120 -11.57 -10.86 -3.17
CA PHE A 120 -10.52 -10.86 -4.20
C PHE A 120 -9.12 -11.10 -3.67
N TYR A 121 -8.83 -10.71 -2.43
CA TYR A 121 -7.47 -10.77 -1.92
C TYR A 121 -7.10 -12.18 -1.46
N ALA A 122 -6.07 -12.74 -2.08
CA ALA A 122 -5.38 -13.95 -1.63
C ALA A 122 -3.89 -13.62 -1.50
N GLY A 123 -3.32 -13.88 -0.33
CA GLY A 123 -1.92 -13.57 -0.03
C GLY A 123 -0.93 -14.44 -0.78
N ASP A 124 -1.30 -15.70 -1.03
CA ASP A 124 -0.48 -16.70 -1.69
C ASP A 124 -1.28 -17.45 -2.76
N PRO A 125 -0.67 -17.77 -3.93
CA PRO A 125 -1.31 -18.62 -4.94
C PRO A 125 -1.70 -20.00 -4.41
N SER A 126 -0.94 -20.54 -3.45
CA SER A 126 -1.22 -21.81 -2.79
C SER A 126 -2.55 -21.85 -2.05
N GLU A 127 -3.05 -20.71 -1.55
CA GLU A 127 -4.38 -20.62 -0.91
C GLU A 127 -5.54 -20.90 -1.88
N LYS A 128 -5.29 -20.74 -3.20
CA LYS A 128 -6.26 -21.04 -4.28
C LYS A 128 -5.86 -22.28 -5.10
N ASN A 129 -4.89 -23.10 -4.64
CA ASN A 129 -4.33 -24.23 -5.38
C ASN A 129 -3.81 -23.84 -6.78
N LEU A 130 -3.29 -22.62 -6.92
CA LEU A 130 -2.71 -22.10 -8.16
C LEU A 130 -1.18 -22.02 -8.02
N LYS A 131 -0.48 -22.21 -9.15
CA LYS A 131 0.97 -21.95 -9.23
C LYS A 131 1.21 -20.46 -9.54
N PRO A 132 2.34 -19.89 -9.11
CA PRO A 132 2.73 -18.52 -9.51
C PRO A 132 2.78 -18.37 -11.03
N TYR A 133 2.31 -17.24 -11.54
CA TYR A 133 2.31 -16.99 -12.97
C TYR A 133 3.74 -16.96 -13.53
N GLY A 134 4.00 -17.81 -14.53
CA GLY A 134 5.31 -17.94 -15.17
C GLY A 134 6.27 -18.94 -14.52
N ALA A 135 5.84 -19.69 -13.50
CA ALA A 135 6.69 -20.71 -12.86
C ALA A 135 6.96 -21.94 -13.75
N GLU A 136 6.17 -22.21 -14.78
CA GLU A 136 6.34 -23.38 -15.66
C GLU A 136 7.30 -23.13 -16.82
N GLU A 137 7.55 -21.89 -17.21
CA GLU A 137 8.51 -21.57 -18.27
C GLU A 137 9.98 -21.64 -17.82
N ASP A 138 10.25 -21.56 -16.51
CA ASP A 138 11.62 -21.61 -15.96
C ASP A 138 12.23 -23.04 -16.01
N ASN A 139 11.42 -24.07 -16.24
CA ASN A 139 11.91 -25.45 -16.36
C ASN A 139 12.43 -25.81 -17.76
N ASN A 140 12.18 -24.99 -18.78
CA ASN A 140 12.57 -25.28 -20.16
C ASN A 140 13.61 -24.31 -20.76
N THR A 141 14.02 -23.30 -20.05
CA THR A 141 15.14 -22.45 -20.47
C THR A 141 16.34 -22.78 -19.63
N GLU A 142 17.26 -23.49 -20.26
CA GLU A 142 18.54 -23.88 -19.70
C GLU A 142 19.15 -22.78 -18.85
N ARG A 143 19.63 -23.22 -17.68
CA ARG A 143 20.54 -22.54 -16.79
C ARG A 143 21.70 -21.89 -17.55
N THR A 144 21.49 -20.76 -18.19
CA THR A 144 22.58 -19.87 -18.52
C THR A 144 22.87 -19.05 -17.27
N THR A 145 23.85 -19.59 -16.54
CA THR A 145 24.85 -18.85 -15.76
C THR A 145 24.55 -17.35 -15.61
N ASP A 146 23.83 -16.99 -14.54
CA ASP A 146 24.09 -15.78 -13.76
C ASP A 146 23.13 -15.57 -12.56
N SER A 147 22.39 -16.56 -12.10
CA SER A 147 21.63 -16.41 -10.84
C SER A 147 22.21 -17.23 -9.68
N LYS A 148 23.54 -17.31 -9.58
CA LYS A 148 24.22 -17.32 -8.31
C LYS A 148 24.39 -15.87 -7.81
N ALA A 149 23.35 -15.07 -7.86
CA ALA A 149 23.20 -14.01 -6.89
C ALA A 149 23.00 -14.73 -5.56
N GLN A 150 24.13 -14.98 -4.90
CA GLN A 150 24.23 -15.36 -3.51
C GLN A 150 23.13 -14.62 -2.78
N THR A 151 22.31 -15.36 -2.07
CA THR A 151 21.45 -14.83 -1.01
C THR A 151 22.40 -14.35 0.10
N GLU A 152 23.23 -13.35 -0.21
CA GLU A 152 23.95 -12.61 0.81
C GLU A 152 22.85 -11.94 1.64
N GLU A 153 22.70 -12.39 2.87
CA GLU A 153 21.84 -11.75 3.83
C GLU A 153 22.24 -10.27 3.93
N TRP A 154 21.45 -9.41 3.28
CA TRP A 154 21.67 -7.98 3.29
C TRP A 154 21.35 -7.46 4.69
N THR A 155 22.38 -7.28 5.49
CA THR A 155 22.26 -6.61 6.78
C THR A 155 22.05 -5.12 6.57
N LEU A 156 21.19 -4.51 7.37
CA LEU A 156 20.87 -3.07 7.32
C LEU A 156 22.15 -2.20 7.22
N ARG A 157 23.20 -2.58 7.97
CA ARG A 157 24.49 -1.90 7.97
C ARG A 157 25.23 -1.97 6.63
N LYS A 158 25.08 -3.07 5.89
CA LYS A 158 25.68 -3.28 4.57
C LYS A 158 24.94 -2.46 3.51
N ALA A 159 23.60 -2.43 3.61
CA ALA A 159 22.73 -1.63 2.76
C ALA A 159 22.99 -0.12 2.91
N LEU A 160 23.11 0.39 4.14
CA LEU A 160 23.39 1.81 4.42
C LEU A 160 24.77 2.29 3.88
N ARG A 161 25.74 1.38 3.68
CA ARG A 161 27.04 1.71 3.07
C ARG A 161 27.01 1.71 1.54
N THR A 162 25.93 1.27 0.93
CA THR A 162 25.83 1.16 -0.53
C THR A 162 25.40 2.48 -1.12
N HIS A 163 26.20 3.06 -2.00
CA HIS A 163 25.92 4.33 -2.67
C HIS A 163 24.60 4.31 -3.46
N GLN A 164 24.25 3.16 -4.03
CA GLN A 164 23.00 2.96 -4.77
C GLN A 164 21.75 3.18 -3.90
N LEU A 165 21.77 2.80 -2.62
CA LEU A 165 20.66 3.03 -1.71
C LEU A 165 20.43 4.54 -1.50
N TRP A 166 21.48 5.31 -1.31
CA TRP A 166 21.36 6.75 -1.12
C TRP A 166 20.89 7.49 -2.37
N LEU A 167 21.32 7.05 -3.56
CA LEU A 167 20.80 7.56 -4.83
C LEU A 167 19.31 7.26 -4.97
N MET A 168 18.88 6.07 -4.59
CA MET A 168 17.47 5.66 -4.62
C MET A 168 16.63 6.48 -3.63
N VAL A 169 17.12 6.69 -2.43
CA VAL A 169 16.48 7.55 -1.41
C VAL A 169 16.38 8.99 -1.92
N ALA A 170 17.47 9.54 -2.46
CA ALA A 170 17.49 10.90 -2.99
C ALA A 170 16.48 11.07 -4.15
N SER A 171 16.44 10.13 -5.10
CA SER A 171 15.51 10.18 -6.22
C SER A 171 14.05 10.10 -5.77
N MET A 172 13.74 9.22 -4.82
CA MET A 172 12.40 9.11 -4.24
C MET A 172 12.00 10.36 -3.46
N THR A 173 12.92 10.91 -2.68
CA THR A 173 12.66 12.15 -1.93
C THR A 173 12.41 13.34 -2.87
N LEU A 174 13.18 13.46 -3.94
CA LEU A 174 12.95 14.49 -4.95
C LEU A 174 11.63 14.30 -5.69
N PHE A 175 11.33 13.08 -6.09
CA PHE A 175 10.08 12.77 -6.80
C PHE A 175 8.85 13.07 -5.94
N TRP A 176 8.82 12.58 -4.71
CA TRP A 176 7.69 12.81 -3.79
C TRP A 176 7.67 14.26 -3.28
N GLY A 177 8.83 14.84 -2.95
CA GLY A 177 8.92 16.21 -2.46
C GLY A 177 8.47 17.23 -3.51
N LEU A 178 8.99 17.13 -4.73
CA LEU A 178 8.58 18.01 -5.83
C LEU A 178 7.13 17.74 -6.28
N GLY A 179 6.72 16.47 -6.34
CA GLY A 179 5.36 16.10 -6.70
C GLY A 179 4.33 16.63 -5.70
N CYS A 180 4.56 16.44 -4.41
CA CYS A 180 3.70 16.99 -3.36
C CYS A 180 3.70 18.53 -3.37
N TYR A 181 4.86 19.15 -3.58
CA TYR A 181 4.95 20.62 -3.65
C TYR A 181 4.15 21.18 -4.82
N MET A 182 4.23 20.58 -6.00
CA MET A 182 3.46 21.02 -7.18
C MET A 182 1.94 20.89 -6.96
N VAL A 183 1.50 19.84 -6.28
CA VAL A 183 0.08 19.64 -5.96
C VAL A 183 -0.43 20.62 -4.90
N LEU A 184 0.42 20.98 -3.93
CA LEU A 184 0.06 21.92 -2.87
C LEU A 184 0.18 23.39 -3.29
N ALA A 185 0.98 23.70 -4.33
CA ALA A 185 1.21 25.05 -4.81
C ALA A 185 0.17 25.51 -5.86
N HIS A 186 -0.65 24.59 -6.37
CA HIS A 186 -1.78 24.86 -7.26
C HIS A 186 -3.11 24.66 -6.57
#